data_f86bdbc09e2552140cf5b281453274f2
#
_entry.id   f86bdbc09e2552140cf5b281453274f2
#
_cell.length_a   1.000
_cell.length_b   1.000
_cell.length_c   1.000
_cell.angle_alpha   90.00
_cell.angle_beta   90.00
_cell.angle_gamma   90.00
#
_symmetry.space_group_name_H-M   'P 1'
#
loop_
_entity.id
_entity.type
_entity.pdbx_description
1 polymer ?
#
loop_
_entity_poly.entity_id
_entity_poly.type
_entity_poly.pdbx_seq_one_letter_code
_entity_poly.pdbx_strand_id
1 'polypeptide(L)'
;NPRNATAGSLKMLDPREVAQRPLDIMLYGLGQCRGLGQAQPSSQLRLLEVLDSLGLPVSPHHWACHGSSAIFDALGSLEALRPELDYETDGAVIKLNQLDLREQVGHTAKAPRWAIAYKFAAEQAQTRLKRITVQVGRTGALTPVAELEPVHVSGTMVSRATLHNAE
;
A
#
# COMPACT_ATOMS: atom_id res chain seq x y z
N ASN A 1 -7.92 -0.54 10.91
CA ASN A 1 -7.04 -0.39 9.76
C ASN A 1 -7.21 -1.62 8.85
N PRO A 2 -7.59 -1.46 7.56
CA PRO A 2 -7.86 -2.56 6.62
C PRO A 2 -6.67 -3.52 6.46
N ARG A 3 -5.45 -3.00 6.41
CA ARG A 3 -4.22 -3.80 6.31
C ARG A 3 -4.07 -4.77 7.48
N ASN A 4 -4.31 -4.33 8.71
CA ASN A 4 -4.21 -5.17 9.89
C ASN A 4 -5.37 -6.18 9.95
N ALA A 5 -6.57 -5.80 9.53
CA ALA A 5 -7.72 -6.69 9.43
C ALA A 5 -7.47 -7.82 8.42
N THR A 6 -6.93 -7.50 7.24
CA THR A 6 -6.54 -8.49 6.23
C THR A 6 -5.46 -9.44 6.76
N ALA A 7 -4.37 -8.89 7.33
CA ALA A 7 -3.28 -9.70 7.87
C ALA A 7 -3.75 -10.61 9.03
N GLY A 8 -4.66 -10.12 9.87
CA GLY A 8 -5.30 -10.91 10.92
C GLY A 8 -6.18 -12.03 10.37
N SER A 9 -6.97 -11.73 9.35
CA SER A 9 -7.85 -12.70 8.69
C SER A 9 -7.07 -13.85 8.06
N LEU A 10 -5.99 -13.55 7.35
CA LEU A 10 -5.13 -14.57 6.71
C LEU A 10 -4.40 -15.48 7.70
N LYS A 11 -4.35 -15.12 8.99
CA LYS A 11 -3.74 -15.92 10.07
C LYS A 11 -4.74 -16.74 10.86
N MET A 12 -6.03 -16.65 10.54
CA MET A 12 -7.07 -17.44 11.22
C MET A 12 -6.94 -18.93 10.87
N LEU A 13 -7.18 -19.77 11.86
CA LEU A 13 -7.05 -21.23 11.70
C LEU A 13 -8.25 -21.84 10.96
N ASP A 14 -9.44 -21.27 11.12
CA ASP A 14 -10.66 -21.75 10.44
C ASP A 14 -10.88 -21.02 9.12
N PRO A 15 -10.70 -21.69 7.96
CA PRO A 15 -10.90 -21.08 6.64
C PRO A 15 -12.35 -20.67 6.40
N ARG A 16 -13.34 -21.24 7.10
CA ARG A 16 -14.76 -20.86 6.97
C ARG A 16 -15.02 -19.47 7.53
N GLU A 17 -14.32 -19.08 8.60
CA GLU A 17 -14.41 -17.72 9.14
C GLU A 17 -13.72 -16.71 8.20
N VAL A 18 -12.62 -17.11 7.54
CA VAL A 18 -11.95 -16.26 6.53
C VAL A 18 -12.84 -16.04 5.32
N ALA A 19 -13.53 -17.11 4.86
CA ALA A 19 -14.43 -17.04 3.71
C ALA A 19 -15.63 -16.09 3.90
N GLN A 20 -16.00 -15.77 5.13
CA GLN A 20 -17.07 -14.81 5.43
C GLN A 20 -16.59 -13.35 5.37
N ARG A 21 -15.30 -13.11 5.23
CA ARG A 21 -14.72 -11.77 5.18
C ARG A 21 -14.57 -11.32 3.72
N PRO A 22 -14.95 -10.09 3.40
CA PRO A 22 -14.82 -9.54 2.05
C PRO A 22 -13.36 -9.19 1.76
N LEU A 23 -12.51 -10.21 1.60
CA LEU A 23 -11.13 -10.06 1.20
C LEU A 23 -11.02 -10.18 -0.32
N ASP A 24 -10.20 -9.33 -0.90
CA ASP A 24 -9.88 -9.36 -2.32
C ASP A 24 -8.36 -9.36 -2.53
N ILE A 25 -7.91 -9.66 -3.74
CA ILE A 25 -6.50 -9.74 -4.11
C ILE A 25 -6.26 -9.05 -5.45
N MET A 26 -5.18 -8.32 -5.56
CA MET A 26 -4.69 -7.77 -6.84
C MET A 26 -3.26 -8.20 -7.08
N LEU A 27 -3.01 -8.78 -8.24
CA LEU A 27 -1.69 -9.23 -8.66
C LEU A 27 -1.00 -8.14 -9.47
N TYR A 28 0.27 -7.91 -9.21
CA TYR A 28 1.04 -6.82 -9.83
C TYR A 28 2.44 -7.22 -10.27
N GLY A 29 2.80 -8.48 -10.11
CA GLY A 29 4.14 -8.97 -10.42
C GLY A 29 4.19 -10.47 -10.58
N LEU A 30 5.27 -10.96 -11.17
CA LEU A 30 5.60 -12.38 -11.24
C LEU A 30 6.81 -12.67 -10.34
N GLY A 31 6.74 -13.80 -9.65
CA GLY A 31 7.90 -14.43 -9.04
C GLY A 31 8.63 -15.31 -10.06
N GLN A 32 9.14 -16.44 -9.58
CA GLN A 32 9.70 -17.45 -10.51
C GLN A 32 8.58 -18.06 -11.34
N CYS A 33 8.72 -17.93 -12.67
CA CYS A 33 7.77 -18.49 -13.62
C CYS A 33 8.53 -19.30 -14.67
N ARG A 34 7.97 -20.46 -15.04
CA ARG A 34 8.50 -21.32 -16.10
C ARG A 34 7.38 -21.63 -17.09
N GLY A 35 7.75 -21.85 -18.35
CA GLY A 35 6.81 -22.30 -19.36
C GLY A 35 6.04 -21.21 -20.13
N LEU A 36 6.33 -19.94 -19.90
CA LEU A 36 5.69 -18.85 -20.65
C LEU A 36 6.19 -18.74 -22.10
N GLY A 37 7.36 -19.27 -22.42
CA GLY A 37 7.92 -19.25 -23.78
C GLY A 37 7.93 -17.83 -24.36
N GLN A 38 7.32 -17.66 -25.54
CA GLN A 38 7.19 -16.35 -26.22
C GLN A 38 6.24 -15.37 -25.53
N ALA A 39 5.41 -15.85 -24.58
CA ALA A 39 4.52 -14.99 -23.79
C ALA A 39 5.22 -14.34 -22.60
N GLN A 40 6.54 -14.53 -22.43
CA GLN A 40 7.29 -13.88 -21.36
C GLN A 40 7.23 -12.36 -21.53
N PRO A 41 6.71 -11.63 -20.53
CA PRO A 41 6.51 -10.20 -20.64
C PRO A 41 7.86 -9.47 -20.63
N SER A 42 8.04 -8.51 -21.54
CA SER A 42 9.22 -7.63 -21.59
C SER A 42 9.04 -6.36 -20.78
N SER A 43 7.80 -6.05 -20.38
CA SER A 43 7.47 -4.83 -19.63
C SER A 43 6.42 -5.09 -18.56
N GLN A 44 6.32 -4.15 -17.62
CA GLN A 44 5.30 -4.20 -16.56
C GLN A 44 3.87 -4.16 -17.13
N LEU A 45 3.63 -3.33 -18.13
CA LEU A 45 2.32 -3.26 -18.75
C LEU A 45 1.96 -4.58 -19.43
N ARG A 46 2.91 -5.14 -20.20
CA ARG A 46 2.70 -6.45 -20.82
C ARG A 46 2.47 -7.55 -19.80
N LEU A 47 3.13 -7.47 -18.66
CA LEU A 47 2.89 -8.39 -17.55
C LEU A 47 1.46 -8.32 -17.03
N LEU A 48 0.93 -7.11 -16.82
CA LEU A 48 -0.45 -6.93 -16.36
C LEU A 48 -1.45 -7.46 -17.40
N GLU A 49 -1.23 -7.21 -18.70
CA GLU A 49 -2.05 -7.77 -19.79
C GLU A 49 -2.03 -9.31 -19.80
N VAL A 50 -0.87 -9.93 -19.59
CA VAL A 50 -0.77 -11.40 -19.50
C VAL A 50 -1.53 -11.93 -18.30
N LEU A 51 -1.40 -11.31 -17.13
CA LEU A 51 -2.14 -11.72 -15.93
C LEU A 51 -3.65 -11.61 -16.15
N ASP A 52 -4.11 -10.50 -16.71
CA ASP A 52 -5.53 -10.26 -17.03
C ASP A 52 -6.06 -11.29 -18.04
N SER A 53 -5.29 -11.58 -19.09
CA SER A 53 -5.65 -12.60 -20.10
C SER A 53 -5.76 -14.02 -19.55
N LEU A 54 -5.12 -14.29 -18.40
CA LEU A 54 -5.22 -15.54 -17.65
C LEU A 54 -6.40 -15.53 -16.65
N GLY A 55 -7.20 -14.47 -16.62
CA GLY A 55 -8.31 -14.29 -15.67
C GLY A 55 -7.85 -14.00 -14.25
N LEU A 56 -6.60 -13.57 -14.06
CA LEU A 56 -6.07 -13.20 -12.76
C LEU A 56 -6.36 -11.72 -12.45
N PRO A 57 -6.79 -11.39 -11.23
CA PRO A 57 -7.18 -10.03 -10.89
C PRO A 57 -5.97 -9.09 -10.86
N VAL A 58 -6.02 -8.04 -11.66
CA VAL A 58 -5.03 -6.96 -11.71
C VAL A 58 -5.71 -5.63 -11.42
N SER A 59 -4.95 -4.64 -10.93
CA SER A 59 -5.51 -3.31 -10.74
C SER A 59 -5.88 -2.70 -12.09
N PRO A 60 -7.13 -2.20 -12.27
CA PRO A 60 -7.53 -1.48 -13.46
C PRO A 60 -6.85 -0.10 -13.56
N HIS A 61 -6.34 0.42 -12.45
CA HIS A 61 -5.75 1.75 -12.36
C HIS A 61 -4.22 1.66 -12.48
N HIS A 62 -3.75 1.79 -13.71
CA HIS A 62 -2.33 1.88 -14.04
C HIS A 62 -2.13 2.77 -15.27
N TRP A 63 -1.04 3.52 -15.32
CA TRP A 63 -0.75 4.49 -16.36
C TRP A 63 0.64 4.27 -16.94
N ALA A 64 0.72 4.29 -18.27
CA ALA A 64 2.00 4.38 -18.98
C ALA A 64 2.41 5.85 -19.05
N CYS A 65 3.52 6.19 -18.40
CA CYS A 65 4.01 7.56 -18.33
C CYS A 65 5.34 7.73 -19.04
N HIS A 66 5.49 8.78 -19.84
CA HIS A 66 6.73 9.19 -20.47
C HIS A 66 7.16 10.56 -19.93
N GLY A 67 8.22 10.57 -19.13
CA GLY A 67 8.72 11.78 -18.48
C GLY A 67 7.98 12.16 -17.19
N SER A 68 8.52 13.12 -16.46
CA SER A 68 8.03 13.52 -15.14
C SER A 68 6.65 14.18 -15.18
N SER A 69 6.35 14.99 -16.20
CA SER A 69 5.05 15.63 -16.32
C SER A 69 3.92 14.59 -16.34
N ALA A 70 4.01 13.58 -17.23
CA ALA A 70 3.01 12.52 -17.32
C ALA A 70 2.85 11.73 -16.03
N ILE A 71 3.93 11.58 -15.24
CA ILE A 71 3.87 10.95 -13.92
C ILE A 71 3.04 11.81 -12.95
N PHE A 72 3.27 13.13 -12.91
CA PHE A 72 2.49 14.01 -12.05
C PHE A 72 1.02 14.09 -12.46
N ASP A 73 0.73 14.08 -13.75
CA ASP A 73 -0.65 14.04 -14.27
C ASP A 73 -1.37 12.74 -13.84
N ALA A 74 -0.69 11.61 -13.91
CA ALA A 74 -1.20 10.32 -13.46
C ALA A 74 -1.42 10.28 -11.93
N LEU A 75 -0.52 10.88 -11.15
CA LEU A 75 -0.67 11.01 -9.70
C LEU A 75 -1.87 11.87 -9.33
N GLY A 76 -2.08 13.00 -10.01
CA GLY A 76 -3.27 13.83 -9.85
C GLY A 76 -4.56 13.09 -10.22
N SER A 77 -4.54 12.31 -11.29
CA SER A 77 -5.67 11.47 -11.70
C SER A 77 -6.00 10.41 -10.63
N LEU A 78 -4.99 9.76 -10.05
CA LEU A 78 -5.18 8.80 -8.97
C LEU A 78 -5.74 9.47 -7.70
N GLU A 79 -5.24 10.67 -7.37
CA GLU A 79 -5.72 11.42 -6.20
C GLU A 79 -7.20 11.79 -6.35
N ALA A 80 -7.61 12.22 -7.53
CA ALA A 80 -9.02 12.51 -7.84
C ALA A 80 -9.91 11.26 -7.78
N LEU A 81 -9.36 10.09 -8.14
CA LEU A 81 -10.08 8.81 -8.16
C LEU A 81 -10.23 8.19 -6.75
N ARG A 82 -9.38 8.55 -5.78
CA ARG A 82 -9.37 7.96 -4.43
C ARG A 82 -10.73 7.84 -3.75
N PRO A 83 -11.62 8.85 -3.80
CA PRO A 83 -12.94 8.77 -3.17
C PRO A 83 -13.86 7.72 -3.79
N GLU A 84 -13.58 7.28 -5.02
CA GLU A 84 -14.40 6.33 -5.79
C GLU A 84 -13.91 4.88 -5.64
N LEU A 85 -12.73 4.68 -5.02
CA LEU A 85 -12.16 3.36 -4.83
C LEU A 85 -12.81 2.63 -3.65
N ASP A 86 -13.09 1.35 -3.82
CA ASP A 86 -13.63 0.47 -2.76
C ASP A 86 -12.61 0.14 -1.66
N TYR A 87 -11.40 0.65 -1.78
CA TYR A 87 -10.29 0.43 -0.84
C TYR A 87 -9.46 1.70 -0.64
N GLU A 88 -8.89 1.84 0.56
CA GLU A 88 -8.04 2.97 0.88
C GLU A 88 -6.68 2.88 0.17
N THR A 89 -6.22 4.01 -0.36
CA THR A 89 -4.89 4.16 -0.95
C THR A 89 -4.12 5.28 -0.27
N ASP A 90 -2.85 5.05 0.03
CA ASP A 90 -1.95 6.03 0.64
C ASP A 90 -0.91 6.59 -0.35
N GLY A 91 -0.97 6.15 -1.60
CA GLY A 91 -0.06 6.60 -2.65
C GLY A 91 -0.04 5.69 -3.88
N ALA A 92 0.98 5.86 -4.69
CA ALA A 92 1.25 5.07 -5.89
C ALA A 92 2.67 4.51 -5.89
N VAL A 93 2.89 3.47 -6.69
CA VAL A 93 4.24 2.95 -6.96
C VAL A 93 4.59 3.22 -8.41
N ILE A 94 5.58 4.09 -8.61
CA ILE A 94 6.16 4.40 -9.92
C ILE A 94 7.22 3.35 -10.19
N LYS A 95 7.12 2.66 -11.32
CA LYS A 95 8.03 1.56 -11.68
C LYS A 95 8.63 1.78 -13.06
N LEU A 96 9.89 1.42 -13.23
CA LEU A 96 10.48 1.32 -14.55
C LEU A 96 9.72 0.24 -15.35
N ASN A 97 9.19 0.60 -16.52
CA ASN A 97 8.32 -0.28 -17.29
C ASN A 97 9.06 -1.49 -17.88
N GLN A 98 10.26 -1.29 -18.45
CA GLN A 98 11.05 -2.33 -19.08
C GLN A 98 11.72 -3.25 -18.04
N LEU A 99 11.47 -4.55 -18.14
CA LEU A 99 11.93 -5.52 -17.13
C LEU A 99 13.43 -5.80 -17.20
N ASP A 100 14.01 -5.82 -18.39
CA ASP A 100 15.46 -5.96 -18.62
C ASP A 100 16.27 -4.81 -18.00
N LEU A 101 15.76 -3.59 -18.09
CA LEU A 101 16.40 -2.44 -17.46
C LEU A 101 16.34 -2.50 -15.93
N ARG A 102 15.34 -3.17 -15.34
CA ARG A 102 15.28 -3.39 -13.90
C ARG A 102 16.44 -4.22 -13.36
N GLU A 103 16.84 -5.23 -14.14
CA GLU A 103 18.00 -6.06 -13.80
C GLU A 103 19.28 -5.23 -13.84
N GLN A 104 19.42 -4.34 -14.82
CA GLN A 104 20.59 -3.47 -14.95
C GLN A 104 20.70 -2.44 -13.81
N VAL A 105 19.61 -1.77 -13.43
CA VAL A 105 19.63 -0.80 -12.33
C VAL A 105 19.69 -1.47 -10.95
N GLY A 106 19.24 -2.72 -10.86
CA GLY A 106 19.37 -3.59 -9.71
C GLY A 106 18.63 -3.14 -8.45
N HIS A 107 19.19 -3.54 -7.31
CA HIS A 107 18.60 -3.35 -6.00
C HIS A 107 19.64 -2.79 -5.02
N THR A 108 19.17 -2.09 -4.00
CA THR A 108 19.93 -1.82 -2.78
C THR A 108 19.69 -2.96 -1.78
N ALA A 109 20.38 -2.96 -0.64
CA ALA A 109 20.13 -3.93 0.42
C ALA A 109 18.69 -3.91 0.96
N LYS A 110 17.94 -2.81 0.77
CA LYS A 110 16.60 -2.60 1.35
C LYS A 110 15.48 -2.41 0.33
N ALA A 111 15.80 -2.02 -0.91
CA ALA A 111 14.77 -1.64 -1.88
C ALA A 111 15.25 -1.78 -3.33
N PRO A 112 14.34 -2.03 -4.30
CA PRO A 112 14.65 -1.96 -5.71
C PRO A 112 14.97 -0.51 -6.12
N ARG A 113 15.93 -0.35 -7.03
CA ARG A 113 16.25 0.97 -7.61
C ARG A 113 15.31 1.37 -8.75
N TRP A 114 14.57 0.42 -9.28
CA TRP A 114 13.64 0.60 -10.39
C TRP A 114 12.20 0.92 -9.97
N ALA A 115 11.95 1.10 -8.66
CA ALA A 115 10.63 1.46 -8.15
C ALA A 115 10.73 2.51 -7.05
N ILE A 116 9.81 3.47 -7.08
CA ILE A 116 9.68 4.53 -6.08
C ILE A 116 8.23 4.58 -5.60
N ALA A 117 8.04 4.56 -4.28
CA ALA A 117 6.74 4.81 -3.69
C ALA A 117 6.53 6.32 -3.55
N TYR A 118 5.48 6.83 -4.20
CA TYR A 118 4.96 8.17 -3.96
C TYR A 118 3.83 8.06 -2.95
N LYS A 119 3.90 8.80 -1.86
CA LYS A 119 2.84 8.82 -0.85
C LYS A 119 2.11 10.15 -0.89
N PHE A 120 0.78 10.07 -0.85
CA PHE A 120 -0.04 11.26 -0.69
C PHE A 120 0.24 11.93 0.66
N ALA A 121 -0.04 13.21 0.75
CA ALA A 121 0.01 13.92 2.02
C ALA A 121 -0.90 13.21 3.04
N ALA A 122 -0.38 13.00 4.24
CA ALA A 122 -1.16 12.42 5.31
C ALA A 122 -2.32 13.35 5.67
N GLU A 123 -3.51 12.80 5.82
CA GLU A 123 -4.62 13.54 6.38
C GLU A 123 -4.27 14.06 7.78
N GLN A 124 -4.54 15.33 8.00
CA GLN A 124 -4.33 15.97 9.29
C GLN A 124 -5.69 16.39 9.86
N ALA A 125 -5.92 16.09 11.12
CA ALA A 125 -7.08 16.57 11.84
C ALA A 125 -6.63 17.22 13.15
N GLN A 126 -7.24 18.35 13.47
CA GLN A 126 -7.03 19.02 14.76
C GLN A 126 -8.00 18.46 15.78
N THR A 127 -7.50 18.15 16.97
CA THR A 127 -8.32 17.70 18.08
C THR A 127 -7.77 18.22 19.40
N ARG A 128 -8.55 18.08 20.46
CA ARG A 128 -8.17 18.53 21.80
C ARG A 128 -7.46 17.42 22.55
N LEU A 129 -6.29 17.73 23.11
CA LEU A 129 -5.60 16.86 24.04
C LEU A 129 -6.31 16.86 25.39
N LYS A 130 -6.75 15.69 25.86
CA LYS A 130 -7.37 15.52 27.18
C LYS A 130 -6.33 15.35 28.27
N ARG A 131 -5.39 14.45 28.06
CA ARG A 131 -4.27 14.16 28.97
C ARG A 131 -3.21 13.33 28.28
N ILE A 132 -2.05 13.24 28.92
CA ILE A 132 -0.96 12.33 28.52
C ILE A 132 -0.86 11.23 29.58
N THR A 133 -0.87 9.98 29.15
CA THR A 133 -0.68 8.79 29.98
C THR A 133 0.59 8.05 29.55
N VAL A 134 1.21 7.34 30.48
CA VAL A 134 2.40 6.52 30.18
C VAL A 134 1.98 5.06 30.16
N GLN A 135 2.27 4.39 29.05
CA GLN A 135 2.08 2.95 28.89
C GLN A 135 3.43 2.23 29.03
N VAL A 136 3.39 1.07 29.66
CA VAL A 136 4.57 0.21 29.80
C VAL A 136 4.51 -0.88 28.72
N GLY A 137 5.49 -0.90 27.83
CA GLY A 137 5.63 -1.93 26.82
C GLY A 137 6.08 -3.27 27.40
N ARG A 138 6.02 -4.32 26.60
CA ARG A 138 6.42 -5.70 26.99
C ARG A 138 7.88 -5.78 27.49
N THR A 139 8.74 -4.92 27.01
CA THR A 139 10.16 -4.84 27.38
C THR A 139 10.44 -3.91 28.55
N GLY A 140 9.40 -3.33 29.19
CA GLY A 140 9.53 -2.32 30.23
C GLY A 140 9.72 -0.89 29.72
N ALA A 141 9.75 -0.68 28.39
CA ALA A 141 9.87 0.65 27.81
C ALA A 141 8.63 1.49 28.12
N LEU A 142 8.84 2.72 28.59
CA LEU A 142 7.80 3.69 28.88
C LEU A 142 7.48 4.49 27.62
N THR A 143 6.22 4.49 27.22
CA THR A 143 5.77 5.20 26.01
C THR A 143 4.68 6.20 26.41
N PRO A 144 4.92 7.51 26.22
CA PRO A 144 3.86 8.50 26.44
C PRO A 144 2.82 8.42 25.33
N VAL A 145 1.55 8.47 25.75
CA VAL A 145 0.38 8.39 24.88
C VAL A 145 -0.54 9.56 25.15
N ALA A 146 -0.85 10.33 24.12
CA ALA A 146 -1.86 11.38 24.15
C ALA A 146 -3.26 10.77 24.10
N GLU A 147 -4.11 11.06 25.05
CA GLU A 147 -5.54 10.83 25.00
C GLU A 147 -6.23 12.06 24.42
N LEU A 148 -6.93 11.87 23.31
CA LEU A 148 -7.50 12.92 22.49
C LEU A 148 -9.04 12.90 22.55
N GLU A 149 -9.67 14.01 22.26
CA GLU A 149 -11.06 13.97 21.83
C GLU A 149 -11.15 13.18 20.54
N PRO A 150 -12.12 12.22 20.41
CA PRO A 150 -12.23 11.41 19.21
C PRO A 150 -12.36 12.29 17.96
N VAL A 151 -11.54 12.02 16.95
CA VAL A 151 -11.53 12.73 15.69
C VAL A 151 -11.40 11.73 14.53
N HIS A 152 -12.09 12.01 13.43
CA HIS A 152 -11.98 11.21 12.21
C HIS A 152 -10.72 11.57 11.46
N VAL A 153 -9.90 10.56 11.15
CA VAL A 153 -8.71 10.67 10.31
C VAL A 153 -8.65 9.43 9.42
N SER A 154 -8.59 9.62 8.11
CA SER A 154 -8.48 8.53 7.11
C SER A 154 -9.46 7.38 7.39
N GLY A 155 -10.75 7.71 7.49
CA GLY A 155 -11.81 6.71 7.71
C GLY A 155 -11.83 6.05 9.09
N THR A 156 -10.91 6.41 9.99
CA THR A 156 -10.77 5.82 11.32
C THR A 156 -11.02 6.85 12.42
N MET A 157 -11.73 6.46 13.49
CA MET A 157 -11.90 7.28 14.69
C MET A 157 -10.65 7.15 15.57
N VAL A 158 -9.89 8.23 15.67
CA VAL A 158 -8.67 8.28 16.48
C VAL A 158 -8.95 8.97 17.80
N SER A 159 -8.67 8.32 18.93
CA SER A 159 -8.82 8.85 20.30
C SER A 159 -7.51 8.78 21.10
N ARG A 160 -6.47 8.15 20.58
CA ARG A 160 -5.16 8.04 21.22
C ARG A 160 -4.06 8.09 20.19
N ALA A 161 -2.95 8.76 20.51
CA ALA A 161 -1.76 8.83 19.68
C ALA A 161 -0.50 8.65 20.54
N THR A 162 0.43 7.82 20.08
CA THR A 162 1.73 7.71 20.76
C THR A 162 2.58 8.95 20.47
N LEU A 163 3.25 9.47 21.48
CA LEU A 163 4.18 10.61 21.37
C LEU A 163 5.63 10.15 21.19
N HIS A 164 5.87 8.84 21.20
CA HIS A 164 7.16 8.18 21.05
C HIS A 164 8.17 8.51 22.14
N ASN A 165 8.50 9.78 22.36
CA ASN A 165 9.48 10.26 23.34
C ASN A 165 8.84 11.33 24.24
N ALA A 166 9.47 11.57 25.39
CA ALA A 166 9.08 12.62 26.34
C ALA A 166 9.77 13.98 26.09
N GLU A 167 10.65 14.06 25.06
CA GLU A 167 11.37 15.27 24.65
C GLU A 167 10.58 16.06 23.61
#